data_557e1c4b9f09d26cfb2bf135bf122878
#
_entry.id   557e1c4b9f09d26cfb2bf135bf122878
#
_cell.length_a   1.000
_cell.length_b   1.000
_cell.length_c   1.000
_cell.angle_alpha   90.00
_cell.angle_beta   90.00
_cell.angle_gamma   90.00
#
_symmetry.space_group_name_H-M   'P 1'
#
loop_
_entity.id
_entity.type
_entity.pdbx_description
1 polymer ?
#
loop_
_entity_poly.entity_id
_entity_poly.type
_entity_poly.pdbx_seq_one_letter_code
_entity_poly.pdbx_strand_id
1 'polypeptide(L)'
;VFGSSGADALVVNRGSQIFAEGTAAEPIVFTSRANVEGTSTAESIGQWGGLVILGRAPIGTCSAGGTTPGTAGCQAAVEGVTNAYYGGGLANDNSGRIKYFQIRYSGFALSAGNELNGITLAGVGRGTTFEYVQVHNSSDDGIEWFGGTVNGKYIVLTGNDDDSIDTDNGYTGVNQFVIVTHRATAGAAGGDYVWEAGTGDGSVNETVRQDTHFANVTAVANGGAAILLRGGGDYQLTNSVIAGAASSTCLDIDGAATIQAAGAGTDENGPPVFKSVFFACSAPYVDDTNVTAA
;
A
#
# COMPACT_ATOMS: atom_id res chain seq x y z
N VAL A 1 -23.93 4.43 3.89
CA VAL A 1 -23.33 3.09 4.01
C VAL A 1 -23.54 2.34 2.70
N PHE A 2 -22.51 1.73 2.17
CA PHE A 2 -22.56 0.85 1.03
C PHE A 2 -22.14 -0.56 1.50
N GLY A 3 -22.96 -1.57 1.25
CA GLY A 3 -22.69 -2.95 1.65
C GLY A 3 -22.61 -3.88 0.44
N SER A 4 -21.58 -4.71 0.37
CA SER A 4 -21.33 -5.68 -0.69
C SER A 4 -20.94 -7.05 -0.13
N SER A 5 -20.67 -8.04 -0.97
CA SER A 5 -20.34 -9.40 -0.56
C SER A 5 -19.49 -10.14 -1.60
N GLY A 6 -18.72 -11.14 -1.15
CA GLY A 6 -17.86 -11.96 -2.01
C GLY A 6 -16.81 -11.14 -2.72
N ALA A 7 -16.47 -11.48 -3.96
CA ALA A 7 -15.48 -10.78 -4.78
C ALA A 7 -15.98 -9.46 -5.39
N ASP A 8 -17.16 -8.97 -5.01
CA ASP A 8 -17.68 -7.70 -5.53
C ASP A 8 -16.77 -6.54 -5.08
N ALA A 9 -16.20 -5.81 -6.00
CA ALA A 9 -15.39 -4.63 -5.75
C ALA A 9 -15.99 -3.40 -6.44
N LEU A 10 -15.76 -2.21 -5.87
CA LEU A 10 -16.02 -0.96 -6.57
C LEU A 10 -14.78 -0.55 -7.36
N VAL A 11 -14.90 -0.50 -8.68
CA VAL A 11 -13.80 -0.13 -9.56
C VAL A 11 -14.03 1.25 -10.17
N VAL A 12 -13.12 2.17 -9.91
CA VAL A 12 -13.06 3.49 -10.56
C VAL A 12 -12.08 3.36 -11.73
N ASN A 13 -12.62 3.22 -12.93
CA ASN A 13 -11.81 2.99 -14.12
C ASN A 13 -10.89 4.17 -14.45
N ARG A 14 -9.78 3.85 -15.11
CA ARG A 14 -8.76 4.78 -15.59
C ARG A 14 -9.38 5.98 -16.33
N GLY A 15 -9.10 7.19 -15.84
CA GLY A 15 -9.65 8.44 -16.34
C GLY A 15 -11.04 8.82 -15.80
N SER A 16 -11.66 7.98 -14.98
CA SER A 16 -12.86 8.32 -14.22
C SER A 16 -12.51 8.94 -12.86
N GLN A 17 -13.51 9.44 -12.16
CA GLN A 17 -13.33 10.07 -10.86
C GLN A 17 -14.37 9.58 -9.86
N ILE A 18 -13.96 9.46 -8.61
CA ILE A 18 -14.85 9.22 -7.47
C ILE A 18 -14.87 10.46 -6.56
N PHE A 19 -16.06 10.86 -6.12
CA PHE A 19 -16.24 11.91 -5.12
C PHE A 19 -16.93 11.31 -3.89
N ALA A 20 -16.12 10.94 -2.91
CA ALA A 20 -16.56 10.31 -1.66
C ALA A 20 -16.09 11.18 -0.48
N GLU A 21 -16.78 12.29 -0.28
CA GLU A 21 -16.45 13.29 0.72
C GLU A 21 -17.44 13.25 1.88
N GLY A 22 -17.08 12.53 2.94
CA GLY A 22 -17.80 12.56 4.22
C GLY A 22 -17.36 13.73 5.09
N THR A 23 -17.74 13.68 6.35
CA THR A 23 -17.28 14.61 7.40
C THR A 23 -16.78 13.83 8.61
N ALA A 24 -16.10 14.48 9.55
CA ALA A 24 -15.69 13.83 10.78
C ALA A 24 -16.87 13.30 11.62
N ALA A 25 -18.03 13.96 11.56
CA ALA A 25 -19.24 13.54 12.26
C ALA A 25 -20.03 12.47 11.49
N GLU A 26 -19.94 12.49 10.16
CA GLU A 26 -20.69 11.60 9.26
C GLU A 26 -19.74 11.07 8.17
N PRO A 27 -18.84 10.13 8.49
CA PRO A 27 -17.96 9.53 7.49
C PRO A 27 -18.76 8.66 6.53
N ILE A 28 -18.25 8.55 5.29
CA ILE A 28 -18.75 7.58 4.34
C ILE A 28 -18.17 6.21 4.73
N VAL A 29 -19.02 5.20 4.84
CA VAL A 29 -18.62 3.84 5.20
C VAL A 29 -18.97 2.88 4.07
N PHE A 30 -17.96 2.25 3.49
CA PHE A 30 -18.10 1.11 2.62
C PHE A 30 -17.76 -0.15 3.43
N THR A 31 -18.66 -1.11 3.41
CA THR A 31 -18.50 -2.30 4.23
C THR A 31 -19.20 -3.51 3.61
N SER A 32 -19.08 -4.66 4.25
CA SER A 32 -19.77 -5.86 3.82
C SER A 32 -21.28 -5.80 4.12
N ARG A 33 -22.05 -6.55 3.36
CA ARG A 33 -23.46 -6.79 3.66
C ARG A 33 -23.63 -7.42 5.04
N ALA A 34 -22.77 -8.39 5.39
CA ALA A 34 -22.79 -9.03 6.71
C ALA A 34 -22.63 -8.02 7.85
N ASN A 35 -21.79 -7.01 7.68
CA ASN A 35 -21.64 -5.95 8.69
C ASN A 35 -22.91 -5.08 8.81
N VAL A 36 -23.56 -4.76 7.70
CA VAL A 36 -24.84 -4.03 7.71
C VAL A 36 -25.94 -4.83 8.39
N GLU A 37 -25.96 -6.15 8.21
CA GLU A 37 -26.91 -7.08 8.82
C GLU A 37 -26.55 -7.44 10.28
N GLY A 38 -25.43 -6.95 10.80
CA GLY A 38 -25.00 -7.17 12.19
C GLY A 38 -24.43 -8.57 12.45
N THR A 39 -23.98 -9.28 11.42
CA THR A 39 -23.42 -10.65 11.52
C THR A 39 -21.90 -10.71 11.48
N SER A 40 -21.21 -9.58 11.21
CA SER A 40 -19.76 -9.49 11.31
C SER A 40 -19.31 -9.45 12.77
N THR A 41 -18.12 -10.00 13.02
CA THR A 41 -17.45 -10.01 14.33
C THR A 41 -16.21 -9.11 14.27
N ALA A 42 -15.52 -8.96 15.39
CA ALA A 42 -14.23 -8.24 15.46
C ALA A 42 -13.13 -8.93 14.62
N GLU A 43 -13.27 -10.26 14.38
CA GLU A 43 -12.31 -11.04 13.60
C GLU A 43 -12.70 -11.23 12.13
N SER A 44 -13.82 -10.66 11.68
CA SER A 44 -14.26 -10.79 10.29
C SER A 44 -13.34 -10.05 9.35
N ILE A 45 -12.98 -10.70 8.24
CA ILE A 45 -12.18 -10.20 7.09
C ILE A 45 -12.78 -10.79 5.81
N GLY A 46 -12.33 -10.35 4.65
CA GLY A 46 -12.60 -11.04 3.38
C GLY A 46 -14.07 -11.11 2.97
N GLN A 47 -14.88 -10.17 3.41
CA GLN A 47 -16.33 -10.23 3.19
C GLN A 47 -16.78 -9.57 1.88
N TRP A 48 -15.92 -8.79 1.25
CA TRP A 48 -16.13 -8.16 -0.06
C TRP A 48 -14.81 -7.63 -0.63
N GLY A 49 -14.75 -7.33 -1.94
CA GLY A 49 -13.52 -7.09 -2.68
C GLY A 49 -12.87 -5.71 -2.50
N GLY A 50 -13.47 -4.77 -1.76
CA GLY A 50 -12.84 -3.46 -1.53
C GLY A 50 -13.02 -2.41 -2.65
N LEU A 51 -12.14 -1.41 -2.67
CA LEU A 51 -12.15 -0.27 -3.58
C LEU A 51 -10.89 -0.27 -4.45
N VAL A 52 -11.06 -0.28 -5.77
CA VAL A 52 -9.98 -0.21 -6.76
C VAL A 52 -10.06 1.09 -7.53
N ILE A 53 -8.99 1.89 -7.54
CA ILE A 53 -8.92 3.16 -8.28
C ILE A 53 -7.76 3.10 -9.28
N LEU A 54 -8.10 3.26 -10.56
CA LEU A 54 -7.18 3.14 -11.68
C LEU A 54 -6.91 4.53 -12.27
N GLY A 55 -5.66 4.97 -12.20
CA GLY A 55 -5.24 6.27 -12.71
C GLY A 55 -4.34 6.18 -13.95
N ARG A 56 -3.83 7.33 -14.38
CA ARG A 56 -2.98 7.51 -15.55
C ARG A 56 -1.60 8.06 -15.21
N ALA A 57 -1.20 7.99 -13.95
CA ALA A 57 0.13 8.41 -13.52
C ALA A 57 1.20 7.37 -13.89
N PRO A 58 2.49 7.76 -13.86
CA PRO A 58 3.60 6.87 -14.17
C PRO A 58 3.64 5.60 -13.33
N ILE A 59 4.06 4.50 -13.96
CA ILE A 59 4.28 3.20 -13.34
C ILE A 59 5.58 2.58 -13.86
N GLY A 60 6.19 1.70 -13.08
CA GLY A 60 7.48 1.06 -13.38
C GLY A 60 7.39 -0.11 -14.37
N THR A 61 6.32 -0.88 -14.36
CA THR A 61 6.16 -2.07 -15.18
C THR A 61 5.02 -1.94 -16.17
N CYS A 62 5.28 -2.20 -17.45
CA CYS A 62 4.29 -2.17 -18.51
C CYS A 62 3.90 -3.60 -18.92
N SER A 63 2.79 -4.12 -18.45
CA SER A 63 2.25 -5.43 -18.83
C SER A 63 1.22 -5.35 -19.97
N ALA A 64 0.80 -4.13 -20.33
CA ALA A 64 -0.14 -3.86 -21.41
C ALA A 64 0.20 -2.52 -22.10
N GLY A 65 -0.20 -2.38 -23.36
CA GLY A 65 0.05 -1.16 -24.14
C GLY A 65 1.49 -0.99 -24.58
N GLY A 66 2.09 0.17 -24.28
CA GLY A 66 3.51 0.47 -24.59
C GLY A 66 4.49 -0.25 -23.66
N THR A 67 5.75 -0.27 -24.05
CA THR A 67 6.80 -1.02 -23.35
C THR A 67 7.79 -0.11 -22.57
N THR A 68 7.57 1.20 -22.57
CA THR A 68 8.47 2.16 -21.91
C THR A 68 7.83 2.67 -20.63
N PRO A 69 8.34 2.29 -19.45
CA PRO A 69 7.86 2.77 -18.15
C PRO A 69 7.76 4.29 -18.06
N GLY A 70 6.83 4.78 -17.26
CA GLY A 70 6.59 6.20 -17.04
C GLY A 70 6.01 6.98 -18.23
N THR A 71 5.77 6.35 -19.38
CA THR A 71 5.22 7.02 -20.56
C THR A 71 3.71 6.84 -20.71
N ALA A 72 3.08 7.67 -21.54
CA ALA A 72 1.64 7.64 -21.77
C ALA A 72 1.11 6.29 -22.29
N GLY A 73 1.95 5.50 -22.95
CA GLY A 73 1.61 4.17 -23.47
C GLY A 73 1.78 3.05 -22.45
N CYS A 74 2.49 3.26 -21.35
CA CYS A 74 2.74 2.24 -20.35
C CYS A 74 1.49 1.98 -19.51
N GLN A 75 0.98 0.77 -19.55
CA GLN A 75 -0.15 0.32 -18.76
C GLN A 75 0.14 -1.06 -18.17
N ALA A 76 -0.46 -1.35 -17.06
CA ALA A 76 -0.47 -2.67 -16.44
C ALA A 76 -1.91 -3.11 -16.15
N ALA A 77 -2.16 -4.40 -16.15
CA ALA A 77 -3.40 -4.96 -15.65
C ALA A 77 -3.37 -4.92 -14.12
N VAL A 78 -4.46 -4.46 -13.50
CA VAL A 78 -4.60 -4.59 -12.04
C VAL A 78 -5.03 -6.01 -11.71
N GLU A 79 -4.53 -6.51 -10.61
CA GLU A 79 -4.98 -7.79 -10.09
C GLU A 79 -6.43 -7.75 -9.60
N GLY A 80 -7.03 -8.88 -9.39
CA GLY A 80 -8.39 -9.00 -8.88
C GLY A 80 -9.50 -8.53 -9.83
N VAL A 81 -9.20 -7.79 -10.90
CA VAL A 81 -10.21 -7.22 -11.81
C VAL A 81 -9.89 -7.51 -13.27
N THR A 82 -10.78 -8.24 -13.93
CA THR A 82 -10.61 -8.59 -15.35
C THR A 82 -10.76 -7.38 -16.28
N ASN A 83 -9.87 -7.25 -17.28
CA ASN A 83 -9.86 -6.16 -18.27
C ASN A 83 -9.77 -4.75 -17.67
N ALA A 84 -9.16 -4.60 -16.54
CA ALA A 84 -8.93 -3.33 -15.87
C ALA A 84 -7.44 -2.96 -15.92
N TYR A 85 -7.13 -1.77 -16.43
CA TYR A 85 -5.77 -1.32 -16.68
C TYR A 85 -5.51 0.04 -16.03
N TYR A 86 -4.28 0.24 -15.56
CA TYR A 86 -3.81 1.48 -14.96
C TYR A 86 -2.47 1.93 -15.56
N GLY A 87 -2.01 3.11 -15.19
CA GLY A 87 -0.73 3.65 -15.64
C GLY A 87 -0.82 4.61 -16.81
N GLY A 88 0.27 5.23 -17.13
CA GLY A 88 0.41 6.27 -18.16
C GLY A 88 1.55 7.22 -17.85
N GLY A 89 1.48 8.47 -18.35
CA GLY A 89 2.49 9.50 -18.16
C GLY A 89 1.98 10.77 -17.45
N LEU A 90 0.79 10.73 -16.83
CA LEU A 90 0.16 11.92 -16.25
C LEU A 90 0.36 11.97 -14.73
N ALA A 91 1.53 12.38 -14.26
CA ALA A 91 1.82 12.47 -12.83
C ALA A 91 0.80 13.30 -12.01
N ASN A 92 0.12 14.27 -12.64
CA ASN A 92 -0.94 15.07 -12.03
C ASN A 92 -2.36 14.53 -12.33
N ASP A 93 -2.49 13.26 -12.70
CA ASP A 93 -3.82 12.67 -12.92
C ASP A 93 -4.69 12.83 -11.68
N ASN A 94 -6.00 12.95 -11.91
CA ASN A 94 -6.96 13.20 -10.85
C ASN A 94 -8.10 12.18 -10.92
N SER A 95 -8.09 11.24 -10.01
CA SER A 95 -9.12 10.21 -9.85
C SER A 95 -10.24 10.63 -8.88
N GLY A 96 -10.27 11.90 -8.46
CA GLY A 96 -11.35 12.45 -7.63
C GLY A 96 -10.92 12.84 -6.22
N ARG A 97 -11.85 12.73 -5.27
CA ARG A 97 -11.63 13.17 -3.89
C ARG A 97 -12.24 12.19 -2.91
N ILE A 98 -11.42 11.69 -2.00
CA ILE A 98 -11.78 10.76 -0.94
C ILE A 98 -11.41 11.40 0.38
N LYS A 99 -12.40 11.67 1.22
CA LYS A 99 -12.20 12.28 2.54
C LYS A 99 -13.20 11.74 3.56
N TYR A 100 -12.74 11.52 4.79
CA TYR A 100 -13.56 10.97 5.88
C TYR A 100 -14.29 9.70 5.41
N PHE A 101 -13.48 8.75 4.96
CA PHE A 101 -13.92 7.55 4.27
C PHE A 101 -13.40 6.31 4.99
N GLN A 102 -14.25 5.31 5.15
CA GLN A 102 -13.90 4.07 5.81
C GLN A 102 -14.23 2.87 4.92
N ILE A 103 -13.30 1.94 4.85
CA ILE A 103 -13.48 0.59 4.28
C ILE A 103 -13.36 -0.42 5.42
N ARG A 104 -14.27 -1.38 5.47
CA ARG A 104 -14.30 -2.38 6.54
C ARG A 104 -14.58 -3.77 5.99
N TYR A 105 -13.88 -4.78 6.54
CA TYR A 105 -14.07 -6.20 6.28
C TYR A 105 -13.90 -6.58 4.80
N SER A 106 -13.01 -5.89 4.14
CA SER A 106 -12.68 -6.03 2.73
C SER A 106 -11.56 -7.05 2.50
N GLY A 107 -11.02 -7.03 1.27
CA GLY A 107 -10.05 -7.99 0.79
C GLY A 107 -10.73 -9.26 0.28
N PHE A 108 -10.23 -9.84 -0.77
CA PHE A 108 -10.77 -11.10 -1.27
C PHE A 108 -9.77 -11.83 -2.17
N ALA A 109 -9.30 -12.98 -1.73
CA ALA A 109 -8.44 -13.82 -2.55
C ALA A 109 -9.24 -14.52 -3.66
N LEU A 110 -8.96 -14.20 -4.91
CA LEU A 110 -9.50 -14.90 -6.09
C LEU A 110 -8.68 -16.15 -6.40
N SER A 111 -7.37 -16.05 -6.25
CA SER A 111 -6.39 -17.13 -6.30
C SER A 111 -5.07 -16.64 -5.69
N ALA A 112 -4.12 -17.51 -5.40
CA ALA A 112 -2.80 -17.09 -4.91
C ALA A 112 -2.13 -16.14 -5.90
N GLY A 113 -1.66 -14.97 -5.41
CA GLY A 113 -1.09 -13.89 -6.21
C GLY A 113 -2.10 -13.16 -7.10
N ASN A 114 -3.36 -13.16 -6.71
CA ASN A 114 -4.41 -12.42 -7.41
C ASN A 114 -5.53 -12.11 -6.40
N GLU A 115 -5.28 -11.16 -5.57
CA GLU A 115 -6.09 -10.76 -4.44
C GLU A 115 -6.69 -9.36 -4.65
N LEU A 116 -7.71 -9.04 -3.87
CA LEU A 116 -8.31 -7.71 -3.77
C LEU A 116 -8.05 -7.14 -2.39
N ASN A 117 -7.49 -5.96 -2.34
CA ASN A 117 -7.12 -5.23 -1.12
C ASN A 117 -8.29 -4.50 -0.46
N GLY A 118 -8.02 -3.87 0.66
CA GLY A 118 -8.92 -2.85 1.21
C GLY A 118 -9.13 -1.72 0.22
N ILE A 119 -8.04 -1.05 -0.14
CA ILE A 119 -8.00 -0.02 -1.19
C ILE A 119 -6.80 -0.29 -2.09
N THR A 120 -7.04 -0.44 -3.38
CA THR A 120 -6.00 -0.47 -4.40
C THR A 120 -5.91 0.89 -5.09
N LEU A 121 -4.74 1.54 -5.07
CA LEU A 121 -4.44 2.81 -5.73
C LEU A 121 -3.44 2.59 -6.86
N ALA A 122 -3.91 2.17 -8.03
CA ALA A 122 -3.07 1.78 -9.15
C ALA A 122 -2.89 2.91 -10.17
N GLY A 123 -1.67 3.44 -10.30
CA GLY A 123 -1.33 4.55 -11.18
C GLY A 123 -2.09 5.85 -10.87
N VAL A 124 -2.48 6.06 -9.63
CA VAL A 124 -3.24 7.24 -9.20
C VAL A 124 -2.31 8.45 -9.09
N GLY A 125 -2.71 9.59 -9.64
CA GLY A 125 -1.89 10.78 -9.71
C GLY A 125 -2.10 11.76 -8.55
N ARG A 126 -1.12 12.65 -8.35
CA ARG A 126 -1.09 13.64 -7.26
C ARG A 126 -2.18 14.71 -7.33
N GLY A 127 -2.97 14.77 -8.41
CA GLY A 127 -4.17 15.60 -8.49
C GLY A 127 -5.35 15.04 -7.68
N THR A 128 -5.27 13.80 -7.22
CA THR A 128 -6.28 13.14 -6.42
C THR A 128 -6.16 13.55 -4.95
N THR A 129 -7.27 13.84 -4.28
CA THR A 129 -7.31 14.06 -2.84
C THR A 129 -7.57 12.75 -2.12
N PHE A 130 -6.67 12.36 -1.21
CA PHE A 130 -6.78 11.14 -0.42
C PHE A 130 -6.44 11.44 1.05
N GLU A 131 -7.45 11.74 1.86
CA GLU A 131 -7.28 12.23 3.23
C GLU A 131 -8.35 11.68 4.17
N TYR A 132 -7.98 11.47 5.44
CA TYR A 132 -8.88 10.98 6.50
C TYR A 132 -9.53 9.65 6.09
N VAL A 133 -8.68 8.68 5.78
CA VAL A 133 -9.10 7.35 5.31
C VAL A 133 -8.78 6.30 6.34
N GLN A 134 -9.73 5.40 6.55
CA GLN A 134 -9.52 4.21 7.39
C GLN A 134 -9.79 2.95 6.59
N VAL A 135 -8.91 1.96 6.73
CA VAL A 135 -9.18 0.56 6.38
C VAL A 135 -9.16 -0.28 7.65
N HIS A 136 -10.17 -1.11 7.82
CA HIS A 136 -10.32 -1.96 8.99
C HIS A 136 -10.65 -3.39 8.58
N ASN A 137 -9.78 -4.33 8.97
CA ASN A 137 -9.95 -5.76 8.76
C ASN A 137 -10.09 -6.12 7.26
N SER A 138 -9.11 -5.78 6.44
CA SER A 138 -8.93 -6.39 5.13
C SER A 138 -8.36 -7.80 5.29
N SER A 139 -8.69 -8.76 4.41
CA SER A 139 -8.10 -10.11 4.38
C SER A 139 -6.87 -10.19 3.51
N ASP A 140 -6.50 -9.10 2.95
CA ASP A 140 -5.33 -8.82 2.16
C ASP A 140 -4.85 -7.44 2.61
N ASP A 141 -4.09 -6.72 1.81
CA ASP A 141 -3.56 -5.44 2.24
C ASP A 141 -4.61 -4.43 2.70
N GLY A 142 -4.18 -3.55 3.58
CA GLY A 142 -4.96 -2.39 3.95
C GLY A 142 -5.06 -1.44 2.77
N ILE A 143 -3.95 -0.88 2.34
CA ILE A 143 -3.85 -0.06 1.12
C ILE A 143 -2.62 -0.48 0.34
N GLU A 144 -2.81 -0.80 -0.94
CA GLU A 144 -1.73 -1.08 -1.87
C GLU A 144 -1.65 -0.02 -2.97
N TRP A 145 -0.41 0.46 -3.22
CA TRP A 145 -0.10 1.44 -4.26
C TRP A 145 0.71 0.79 -5.38
N PHE A 146 0.07 0.53 -6.51
CA PHE A 146 0.76 0.09 -7.73
C PHE A 146 1.22 1.30 -8.56
N GLY A 147 2.40 1.81 -8.29
CA GLY A 147 2.90 3.00 -8.95
C GLY A 147 2.08 4.25 -8.69
N GLY A 148 2.24 5.25 -9.55
CA GLY A 148 1.54 6.52 -9.38
C GLY A 148 2.24 7.51 -8.46
N THR A 149 1.56 8.61 -8.16
CA THR A 149 2.16 9.77 -7.48
C THR A 149 1.20 10.41 -6.46
N VAL A 150 0.12 9.73 -6.10
CA VAL A 150 -0.88 10.25 -5.15
C VAL A 150 -0.26 10.40 -3.76
N ASN A 151 -0.62 11.49 -3.07
CA ASN A 151 -0.23 11.71 -1.69
C ASN A 151 -1.39 11.38 -0.75
N GLY A 152 -1.07 10.85 0.43
CA GLY A 152 -2.04 10.51 1.46
C GLY A 152 -1.83 11.26 2.77
N LYS A 153 -2.93 11.54 3.50
CA LYS A 153 -2.88 12.15 4.82
C LYS A 153 -3.95 11.62 5.76
N TYR A 154 -3.56 11.46 7.03
CA TYR A 154 -4.49 11.04 8.09
C TYR A 154 -5.10 9.68 7.78
N ILE A 155 -4.23 8.68 7.68
CA ILE A 155 -4.56 7.30 7.33
C ILE A 155 -4.55 6.44 8.59
N VAL A 156 -5.55 5.59 8.75
CA VAL A 156 -5.66 4.64 9.86
C VAL A 156 -5.88 3.23 9.31
N LEU A 157 -4.97 2.33 9.57
CA LEU A 157 -4.99 0.95 9.09
C LEU A 157 -5.01 0.01 10.29
N THR A 158 -6.05 -0.81 10.40
CA THR A 158 -6.24 -1.62 11.60
C THR A 158 -6.70 -3.03 11.26
N GLY A 159 -5.96 -4.02 11.75
CA GLY A 159 -6.38 -5.41 11.70
C GLY A 159 -6.40 -6.05 10.31
N ASN A 160 -5.62 -5.54 9.36
CA ASN A 160 -5.45 -6.17 8.05
C ASN A 160 -4.66 -7.48 8.21
N ASP A 161 -4.92 -8.45 7.35
CA ASP A 161 -4.46 -9.84 7.54
C ASP A 161 -3.19 -10.15 6.74
N ASP A 162 -2.88 -9.36 5.72
CA ASP A 162 -1.59 -9.29 5.07
C ASP A 162 -0.94 -7.93 5.41
N ASP A 163 -0.45 -7.18 4.48
CA ASP A 163 0.23 -5.93 4.80
C ASP A 163 -0.75 -4.80 5.14
N SER A 164 -0.36 -3.93 6.04
CA SER A 164 -1.18 -2.74 6.25
C SER A 164 -0.95 -1.70 5.16
N ILE A 165 0.29 -1.56 4.73
CA ILE A 165 0.75 -0.71 3.64
C ILE A 165 1.57 -1.58 2.71
N ASP A 166 1.19 -1.66 1.43
CA ASP A 166 2.07 -2.15 0.39
C ASP A 166 2.30 -1.07 -0.69
N THR A 167 3.55 -0.97 -1.12
CA THR A 167 3.94 -0.01 -2.16
C THR A 167 4.80 -0.69 -3.22
N ASP A 168 4.34 -0.65 -4.46
CA ASP A 168 4.95 -1.37 -5.57
C ASP A 168 4.95 -0.56 -6.87
N ASN A 169 5.48 -1.15 -7.92
CA ASN A 169 5.42 -0.73 -9.32
C ASN A 169 5.80 0.74 -9.58
N GLY A 170 6.80 1.26 -8.84
CA GLY A 170 7.32 2.61 -9.02
C GLY A 170 6.45 3.71 -8.38
N TYR A 171 5.82 3.45 -7.26
CA TYR A 171 5.10 4.49 -6.51
C TYR A 171 6.04 5.58 -5.98
N THR A 172 5.69 6.85 -6.19
CA THR A 172 6.50 8.02 -5.83
C THR A 172 5.69 9.06 -5.05
N GLY A 173 4.94 8.65 -4.05
CA GLY A 173 4.07 9.52 -3.25
C GLY A 173 4.59 9.80 -1.85
N VAL A 174 3.97 10.77 -1.20
CA VAL A 174 4.24 11.18 0.19
C VAL A 174 3.01 10.95 1.05
N ASN A 175 3.15 10.16 2.12
CA ASN A 175 2.08 9.87 3.07
C ASN A 175 2.42 10.37 4.46
N GLN A 176 1.48 11.02 5.12
CA GLN A 176 1.71 11.64 6.44
C GLN A 176 0.58 11.36 7.43
N PHE A 177 0.96 11.27 8.71
CA PHE A 177 0.02 11.04 9.82
C PHE A 177 -0.70 9.71 9.63
N VAL A 178 0.07 8.63 9.72
CA VAL A 178 -0.39 7.26 9.53
C VAL A 178 -0.38 6.53 10.86
N ILE A 179 -1.45 5.84 11.17
CA ILE A 179 -1.55 4.95 12.32
C ILE A 179 -1.80 3.55 11.78
N VAL A 180 -0.97 2.59 12.21
CA VAL A 180 -1.12 1.18 11.87
C VAL A 180 -1.19 0.35 13.14
N THR A 181 -2.11 -0.58 13.21
CA THR A 181 -2.11 -1.62 14.24
C THR A 181 -2.51 -2.96 13.64
N HIS A 182 -1.62 -3.93 13.72
CA HIS A 182 -1.93 -5.29 13.32
C HIS A 182 -2.99 -5.91 14.23
N ARG A 183 -3.67 -6.92 13.73
CA ARG A 183 -4.55 -7.77 14.57
C ARG A 183 -3.71 -8.62 15.52
N ALA A 184 -4.33 -9.02 16.63
CA ALA A 184 -3.68 -9.87 17.62
C ALA A 184 -3.44 -11.31 17.12
N THR A 185 -4.18 -11.72 16.10
CA THR A 185 -4.11 -13.03 15.44
C THR A 185 -3.80 -12.83 13.97
N ALA A 186 -2.67 -12.22 13.67
CA ALA A 186 -2.21 -12.08 12.30
C ALA A 186 -2.11 -13.44 11.60
N GLY A 187 -2.27 -13.44 10.30
CA GLY A 187 -2.48 -14.63 9.48
C GLY A 187 -1.44 -15.71 9.64
N ALA A 188 -1.84 -16.95 9.43
CA ALA A 188 -0.96 -18.12 9.51
C ALA A 188 0.05 -18.20 8.36
N ALA A 189 0.02 -17.26 7.42
CA ALA A 189 0.83 -17.29 6.19
C ALA A 189 2.11 -16.45 6.25
N GLY A 190 2.26 -15.57 7.21
CA GLY A 190 3.54 -14.91 7.50
C GLY A 190 3.92 -13.81 6.51
N GLY A 191 2.97 -13.00 6.08
CA GLY A 191 3.23 -11.81 5.26
C GLY A 191 3.14 -10.50 6.03
N ASP A 192 2.43 -10.34 6.94
CA ASP A 192 1.94 -9.28 7.82
C ASP A 192 2.93 -8.15 8.16
N TYR A 193 3.30 -7.34 7.20
CA TYR A 193 4.10 -6.16 7.47
C TYR A 193 3.22 -4.94 7.79
N VAL A 194 3.77 -4.03 8.57
CA VAL A 194 3.24 -2.66 8.68
C VAL A 194 3.41 -1.96 7.33
N TRP A 195 4.56 -2.17 6.71
CA TRP A 195 4.88 -1.67 5.39
C TRP A 195 5.78 -2.66 4.65
N GLU A 196 5.24 -3.26 3.59
CA GLU A 196 6.04 -3.93 2.57
C GLU A 196 6.28 -2.97 1.40
N ALA A 197 7.47 -3.01 0.80
CA ALA A 197 7.82 -2.18 -0.34
C ALA A 197 8.74 -2.91 -1.31
N GLY A 198 8.37 -2.93 -2.59
CA GLY A 198 9.15 -3.48 -3.67
C GLY A 198 9.01 -2.67 -4.96
N THR A 199 10.00 -2.71 -5.86
CA THR A 199 9.89 -2.06 -7.17
C THR A 199 9.39 -3.05 -8.24
N GLY A 200 8.74 -4.11 -7.81
CA GLY A 200 8.29 -5.26 -8.57
C GLY A 200 9.09 -6.51 -8.21
N ASP A 201 8.50 -7.67 -8.46
CA ASP A 201 9.04 -8.97 -8.09
C ASP A 201 10.44 -9.21 -8.67
N GLY A 202 11.47 -8.98 -7.85
CA GLY A 202 12.86 -9.24 -8.19
C GLY A 202 13.50 -8.28 -9.19
N SER A 203 12.82 -7.22 -9.58
CA SER A 203 13.37 -6.18 -10.46
C SER A 203 14.25 -5.22 -9.67
N VAL A 204 15.40 -4.93 -10.24
CA VAL A 204 16.38 -4.01 -9.69
C VAL A 204 16.68 -2.92 -10.72
N ASN A 205 16.80 -1.68 -10.29
CA ASN A 205 17.10 -0.55 -11.16
C ASN A 205 16.08 -0.31 -12.27
N GLU A 206 14.82 -0.49 -12.00
CA GLU A 206 13.75 -0.14 -12.93
C GLU A 206 13.59 1.38 -13.09
N THR A 207 13.19 1.80 -14.29
CA THR A 207 12.58 3.09 -14.56
C THR A 207 11.08 2.89 -14.37
N VAL A 208 10.39 3.63 -13.78
CA VAL A 208 10.21 4.52 -12.71
C VAL A 208 10.57 3.81 -11.38
N ARG A 209 11.65 4.19 -10.73
CA ARG A 209 12.04 3.63 -9.46
C ARG A 209 11.06 4.07 -8.39
N GLN A 210 10.77 3.21 -7.46
CA GLN A 210 9.95 3.58 -6.31
C GLN A 210 10.71 4.61 -5.46
N ASP A 211 10.08 5.73 -5.13
CA ASP A 211 10.59 6.78 -4.24
C ASP A 211 9.48 7.16 -3.26
N THR A 212 9.31 6.34 -2.25
CA THR A 212 8.17 6.39 -1.34
C THR A 212 8.54 7.02 0.00
N HIS A 213 7.80 8.04 0.38
CA HIS A 213 8.04 8.77 1.62
C HIS A 213 6.89 8.62 2.61
N PHE A 214 7.20 8.16 3.81
CA PHE A 214 6.29 8.17 4.94
C PHE A 214 6.79 9.09 6.06
N ALA A 215 5.88 9.83 6.69
CA ALA A 215 6.22 10.69 7.82
C ALA A 215 5.13 10.69 8.89
N ASN A 216 5.54 10.84 10.15
CA ASN A 216 4.63 10.85 11.29
C ASN A 216 3.80 9.55 11.36
N VAL A 217 4.48 8.41 11.25
CA VAL A 217 3.88 7.08 11.38
C VAL A 217 3.96 6.62 12.82
N THR A 218 2.86 6.10 13.33
CA THR A 218 2.86 5.31 14.57
C THR A 218 2.31 3.94 14.24
N ALA A 219 3.13 2.92 14.42
CA ALA A 219 2.76 1.55 14.05
C ALA A 219 3.04 0.57 15.19
N VAL A 220 2.15 -0.42 15.31
CA VAL A 220 2.31 -1.56 16.23
C VAL A 220 2.16 -2.84 15.43
N ALA A 221 3.29 -3.52 15.21
CA ALA A 221 3.35 -4.82 14.56
C ALA A 221 3.06 -5.97 15.55
N ASN A 222 2.57 -7.08 15.05
CA ASN A 222 2.31 -8.27 15.84
C ASN A 222 2.88 -9.54 15.17
N GLY A 223 4.16 -9.78 15.38
CA GLY A 223 4.92 -10.89 14.77
C GLY A 223 5.75 -10.42 13.57
N GLY A 224 6.61 -11.28 13.03
CA GLY A 224 7.42 -11.03 11.85
C GLY A 224 8.30 -9.77 11.88
N ALA A 225 8.73 -9.30 10.73
CA ALA A 225 9.32 -7.98 10.56
C ALA A 225 8.21 -6.92 10.41
N ALA A 226 8.37 -5.74 11.00
CA ALA A 226 7.37 -4.68 10.88
C ALA A 226 7.46 -3.97 9.53
N ILE A 227 8.66 -3.83 8.99
CA ILE A 227 8.91 -3.18 7.69
C ILE A 227 9.81 -4.09 6.87
N LEU A 228 9.39 -4.38 5.64
CA LEU A 228 10.22 -5.02 4.61
C LEU A 228 10.45 -4.05 3.46
N LEU A 229 11.72 -3.74 3.15
CA LEU A 229 12.11 -2.90 2.02
C LEU A 229 12.96 -3.72 1.05
N ARG A 230 12.52 -3.84 -0.19
CA ARG A 230 13.20 -4.67 -1.20
C ARG A 230 13.07 -4.09 -2.61
N GLY A 231 13.54 -4.81 -3.62
CA GLY A 231 13.32 -4.49 -5.03
C GLY A 231 14.02 -3.22 -5.52
N GLY A 232 14.96 -2.66 -4.75
CA GLY A 232 15.79 -1.55 -5.20
C GLY A 232 15.11 -0.18 -5.19
N GLY A 233 14.10 0.07 -4.34
CA GLY A 233 13.46 1.38 -4.21
C GLY A 233 14.19 2.37 -3.31
N ASP A 234 13.86 3.63 -3.44
CA ASP A 234 14.33 4.75 -2.62
C ASP A 234 13.29 5.05 -1.54
N TYR A 235 13.54 4.60 -0.32
CA TYR A 235 12.54 4.64 0.75
C TYR A 235 12.91 5.66 1.82
N GLN A 236 11.92 6.42 2.31
CA GLN A 236 12.15 7.36 3.40
C GLN A 236 11.08 7.26 4.48
N LEU A 237 11.53 7.13 5.73
CA LEU A 237 10.68 7.18 6.91
C LEU A 237 11.17 8.27 7.87
N THR A 238 10.27 9.20 8.24
CA THR A 238 10.64 10.36 9.04
C THR A 238 9.69 10.55 10.23
N ASN A 239 10.25 10.93 11.39
CA ASN A 239 9.51 11.30 12.60
C ASN A 239 8.46 10.24 12.99
N SER A 240 8.89 9.00 13.19
CA SER A 240 7.99 7.85 13.31
C SER A 240 8.36 6.95 14.48
N VAL A 241 7.38 6.18 14.94
CA VAL A 241 7.55 5.15 15.94
C VAL A 241 7.04 3.83 15.39
N ILE A 242 7.89 2.84 15.33
CA ILE A 242 7.57 1.47 14.96
C ILE A 242 7.78 0.60 16.18
N ALA A 243 6.71 0.08 16.72
CA ALA A 243 6.73 -0.82 17.87
C ALA A 243 6.26 -2.21 17.45
N GLY A 244 6.74 -3.24 18.12
CA GLY A 244 6.36 -4.61 17.84
C GLY A 244 6.18 -5.44 19.10
N ALA A 245 5.46 -6.56 18.97
CA ALA A 245 5.37 -7.59 19.98
C ALA A 245 6.75 -8.20 20.30
N ALA A 246 6.85 -9.00 21.35
CA ALA A 246 8.11 -9.60 21.80
C ALA A 246 8.78 -10.53 20.75
N SER A 247 8.06 -10.94 19.72
CA SER A 247 8.57 -11.74 18.60
C SER A 247 8.86 -10.93 17.33
N SER A 248 8.55 -9.61 17.32
CA SER A 248 8.71 -8.79 16.13
C SER A 248 10.12 -8.23 15.99
N THR A 249 10.62 -8.16 14.77
CA THR A 249 11.73 -7.29 14.36
C THR A 249 11.17 -6.00 13.75
N CYS A 250 11.93 -4.91 13.74
CA CYS A 250 11.38 -3.66 13.21
C CYS A 250 11.63 -3.47 11.72
N LEU A 251 12.81 -3.82 11.23
CA LEU A 251 13.22 -3.50 9.87
C LEU A 251 13.95 -4.68 9.25
N ASP A 252 13.54 -5.03 8.04
CA ASP A 252 14.19 -5.94 7.12
C ASP A 252 14.46 -5.22 5.80
N ILE A 253 15.67 -5.29 5.27
CA ILE A 253 16.06 -4.69 4.00
C ILE A 253 16.70 -5.74 3.14
N ASP A 254 16.03 -6.11 2.06
CA ASP A 254 16.48 -7.14 1.16
C ASP A 254 17.12 -6.60 -0.11
N GLY A 255 18.19 -7.29 -0.50
CA GLY A 255 18.84 -7.13 -1.78
C GLY A 255 19.79 -5.92 -1.88
N ALA A 256 20.96 -6.16 -2.44
CA ALA A 256 22.00 -5.14 -2.60
C ALA A 256 21.55 -3.91 -3.44
N ALA A 257 20.55 -4.07 -4.29
CA ALA A 257 20.01 -2.98 -5.08
C ALA A 257 19.25 -1.96 -4.22
N THR A 258 18.69 -2.38 -3.09
CA THR A 258 17.93 -1.50 -2.17
C THR A 258 18.84 -0.58 -1.36
N ILE A 259 20.13 -0.93 -1.23
CA ILE A 259 21.14 -0.13 -0.50
C ILE A 259 22.19 0.51 -1.41
N GLN A 260 21.92 0.62 -2.71
CA GLN A 260 22.85 1.25 -3.65
C GLN A 260 23.12 2.72 -3.29
N ALA A 261 24.30 3.18 -3.66
CA ALA A 261 24.63 4.59 -3.56
C ALA A 261 23.88 5.41 -4.61
N ALA A 262 23.54 6.65 -4.29
CA ALA A 262 22.91 7.58 -5.22
C ALA A 262 23.63 7.62 -6.57
N GLY A 263 22.86 7.54 -7.65
CA GLY A 263 23.38 7.51 -9.03
C GLY A 263 23.98 6.19 -9.49
N ALA A 264 23.90 5.12 -8.68
CA ALA A 264 24.43 3.80 -9.07
C ALA A 264 23.53 3.06 -10.07
N GLY A 265 22.23 3.33 -10.05
CA GLY A 265 21.23 2.73 -10.92
C GLY A 265 20.35 3.77 -11.61
N THR A 266 19.28 3.32 -12.24
CA THR A 266 18.30 4.21 -12.86
C THR A 266 17.45 4.89 -11.78
N ASP A 267 17.34 6.22 -11.85
CA ASP A 267 16.60 7.06 -10.88
C ASP A 267 16.99 6.84 -9.41
N GLU A 268 18.22 6.36 -9.13
CA GLU A 268 18.71 6.01 -7.81
C GLU A 268 19.05 7.23 -6.96
N ASN A 269 18.33 7.44 -5.85
CA ASN A 269 18.56 8.53 -4.90
C ASN A 269 19.43 8.10 -3.69
N GLY A 270 19.65 6.83 -3.49
CA GLY A 270 20.48 6.26 -2.44
C GLY A 270 19.74 5.28 -1.54
N PRO A 271 20.43 4.72 -0.55
CA PRO A 271 19.85 3.72 0.34
C PRO A 271 18.67 4.28 1.16
N PRO A 272 17.82 3.43 1.74
CA PRO A 272 16.71 3.84 2.58
C PRO A 272 17.12 4.82 3.68
N VAL A 273 16.30 5.84 3.91
CA VAL A 273 16.59 6.94 4.84
C VAL A 273 15.63 6.95 6.01
N PHE A 274 16.16 6.84 7.22
CA PHE A 274 15.41 6.90 8.47
C PHE A 274 15.81 8.15 9.26
N LYS A 275 14.89 9.11 9.44
CA LYS A 275 15.16 10.36 10.18
C LYS A 275 14.23 10.48 11.38
N SER A 276 14.79 10.53 12.59
CA SER A 276 14.00 10.62 13.84
C SER A 276 12.98 9.49 13.95
N VAL A 277 13.40 8.25 13.67
CA VAL A 277 12.59 7.04 13.80
C VAL A 277 12.99 6.31 15.06
N PHE A 278 12.01 5.89 15.85
CA PHE A 278 12.21 5.05 17.01
C PHE A 278 11.69 3.64 16.74
N PHE A 279 12.62 2.68 16.72
CA PHE A 279 12.34 1.26 16.60
C PHE A 279 12.25 0.61 17.99
N ALA A 280 11.07 0.13 18.36
CA ALA A 280 10.74 -0.46 19.66
C ALA A 280 10.24 -1.90 19.50
N CYS A 281 11.00 -2.73 18.78
CA CYS A 281 10.75 -4.16 18.62
C CYS A 281 11.75 -4.99 19.43
N SER A 282 11.56 -6.30 19.48
CA SER A 282 12.49 -7.22 20.18
C SER A 282 13.89 -7.21 19.54
N ALA A 283 13.97 -7.03 18.22
CA ALA A 283 15.19 -6.72 17.51
C ALA A 283 14.94 -5.53 16.57
N PRO A 284 15.86 -4.55 16.47
CA PRO A 284 15.65 -3.41 15.59
C PRO A 284 15.77 -3.77 14.11
N TYR A 285 16.59 -4.78 13.76
CA TYR A 285 16.89 -5.17 12.38
C TYR A 285 16.92 -6.69 12.21
N VAL A 286 16.71 -7.14 10.99
CA VAL A 286 17.07 -8.47 10.50
C VAL A 286 18.33 -8.34 9.67
N ASP A 287 19.30 -9.24 9.85
CA ASP A 287 20.46 -9.37 8.97
C ASP A 287 20.18 -10.47 7.93
N ASP A 288 20.44 -10.18 6.67
CA ASP A 288 20.41 -11.15 5.59
C ASP A 288 21.76 -11.32 4.89
N THR A 289 21.80 -12.12 3.81
CA THR A 289 23.04 -12.44 3.09
C THR A 289 23.66 -11.21 2.40
N ASN A 290 22.87 -10.20 2.05
CA ASN A 290 23.28 -9.07 1.22
C ASN A 290 23.27 -7.74 1.97
N VAL A 291 22.49 -7.65 3.04
CA VAL A 291 22.32 -6.44 3.85
C VAL A 291 22.49 -6.80 5.32
N THR A 292 23.43 -6.16 5.98
CA THR A 292 23.67 -6.33 7.41
C THR A 292 23.51 -5.00 8.14
N ALA A 293 22.92 -5.03 9.33
CA ALA A 293 22.89 -3.86 10.21
C ALA A 293 24.34 -3.52 10.63
N ALA A 294 24.80 -2.32 10.31
CA ALA A 294 26.13 -1.84 10.67
C ALA A 294 26.09 -0.93 11.89
#